data_daf2eccccbfb34209487da0b25935a5f
#
_entry.id   daf2eccccbfb34209487da0b25935a5f
#
_cell.length_a   1.000
_cell.length_b   1.000
_cell.length_c   1.000
_cell.angle_alpha   90.00
_cell.angle_beta   90.00
_cell.angle_gamma   90.00
#
_symmetry.space_group_name_H-M   'P 1'
#
loop_
_entity.id
_entity.type
_entity.pdbx_description
1 polymer ?
#
loop_
_entity_poly.entity_id
_entity_poly.type
_entity_poly.pdbx_seq_one_letter_code
_entity_poly.pdbx_strand_id
1 'polypeptide(L)'
;MAKILYLVTEDWFFASHFLPMARAAREAGFDVMVAARVRNHADRLMAEGLRVIPLEIERKSLGALESLRSILRTYRIMRAERPDIVHCIALRPIVLGGLAARLAGAGALVLAPTGLGQFWIEQSFSVRLVRSIIRLAIARLRGPHTRFLFENRDDPAEFDLDASGPEVTIVGGAGVDPKDFPVEPEPPAPPVKVAVVSRMIAAKGIADAVEATRRARALGAPIELDLYGTPDPSNRDAISEAVLRQWSREPGIAWHGHTDDVAKVWREHHAALLLSYYREGLPRALLEAAAAGRPIITTDAPGCRELVRHRQEGILVPPRDIETAAQALVELAGDPALRKRLGTAGSARVRERFTEDAIKQAVGGLYRSLLSA
;
A
#
# COMPACT_ATOMS: atom_id res chain seq x y z
N MET A 1 0.72 -12.36 -29.56
CA MET A 1 1.23 -11.67 -28.37
C MET A 1 0.26 -11.97 -27.24
N ALA A 2 0.73 -12.50 -26.13
CA ALA A 2 -0.14 -12.81 -25.00
C ALA A 2 -0.70 -11.52 -24.39
N LYS A 3 -1.92 -11.60 -23.86
CA LYS A 3 -2.65 -10.44 -23.35
C LYS A 3 -2.84 -10.53 -21.86
N ILE A 4 -2.55 -9.46 -21.14
CA ILE A 4 -2.87 -9.33 -19.72
C ILE A 4 -3.85 -8.18 -19.48
N LEU A 5 -4.91 -8.45 -18.72
CA LEU A 5 -5.89 -7.47 -18.29
C LEU A 5 -5.76 -7.24 -16.79
N TYR A 6 -5.32 -6.05 -16.40
CA TYR A 6 -5.43 -5.57 -15.03
C TYR A 6 -6.83 -5.04 -14.77
N LEU A 7 -7.44 -5.51 -13.69
CA LEU A 7 -8.73 -5.05 -13.22
C LEU A 7 -8.57 -4.36 -11.87
N VAL A 8 -8.81 -3.06 -11.82
CA VAL A 8 -8.64 -2.22 -10.63
C VAL A 8 -9.79 -1.24 -10.49
N THR A 9 -10.07 -0.77 -9.28
CA THR A 9 -11.20 0.16 -9.08
C THR A 9 -10.90 1.57 -9.59
N GLU A 10 -9.69 2.10 -9.36
CA GLU A 10 -9.32 3.50 -9.62
C GLU A 10 -8.03 3.59 -10.44
N ASP A 11 -8.01 4.43 -11.48
CA ASP A 11 -6.84 4.69 -12.33
C ASP A 11 -5.65 5.27 -11.56
N TRP A 12 -5.90 6.19 -10.61
CA TRP A 12 -4.85 6.80 -9.80
C TRP A 12 -4.13 5.78 -8.91
N PHE A 13 -4.88 4.78 -8.39
CA PHE A 13 -4.29 3.74 -7.57
C PHE A 13 -3.37 2.83 -8.40
N PHE A 14 -3.81 2.48 -9.61
CA PHE A 14 -2.97 1.74 -10.55
C PHE A 14 -1.72 2.53 -10.92
N ALA A 15 -1.88 3.79 -11.30
CA ALA A 15 -0.79 4.68 -11.70
C ALA A 15 0.26 4.91 -10.59
N SER A 16 -0.15 4.84 -9.31
CA SER A 16 0.76 5.06 -8.19
C SER A 16 1.40 3.79 -7.64
N HIS A 17 0.78 2.60 -7.82
CA HIS A 17 1.23 1.38 -7.14
C HIS A 17 1.54 0.21 -8.08
N PHE A 18 0.99 0.20 -9.32
CA PHE A 18 1.06 -0.97 -10.18
C PHE A 18 1.80 -0.74 -11.52
N LEU A 19 2.28 0.46 -11.79
CA LEU A 19 3.08 0.73 -12.99
C LEU A 19 4.32 -0.16 -13.10
N PRO A 20 5.11 -0.43 -12.04
CA PRO A 20 6.23 -1.36 -12.13
C PRO A 20 5.82 -2.75 -12.58
N MET A 21 4.66 -3.25 -12.14
CA MET A 21 4.13 -4.56 -12.55
C MET A 21 3.66 -4.54 -14.01
N ALA A 22 3.03 -3.46 -14.46
CA ALA A 22 2.63 -3.28 -15.85
C ALA A 22 3.84 -3.19 -16.80
N ARG A 23 4.90 -2.49 -16.38
CA ARG A 23 6.18 -2.43 -17.10
C ARG A 23 6.79 -3.83 -17.22
N ALA A 24 6.80 -4.60 -16.11
CA ALA A 24 7.27 -5.98 -16.11
C ALA A 24 6.50 -6.87 -17.10
N ALA A 25 5.19 -6.72 -17.18
CA ALA A 25 4.37 -7.44 -18.14
C ALA A 25 4.71 -7.05 -19.58
N ARG A 26 4.92 -5.76 -19.88
CA ARG A 26 5.35 -5.29 -21.20
C ARG A 26 6.74 -5.79 -21.58
N GLU A 27 7.69 -5.72 -20.67
CA GLU A 27 9.05 -6.24 -20.85
C GLU A 27 9.05 -7.76 -21.10
N ALA A 28 8.08 -8.48 -20.50
CA ALA A 28 7.85 -9.89 -20.77
C ALA A 28 7.09 -10.17 -22.09
N GLY A 29 6.75 -9.15 -22.87
CA GLY A 29 6.14 -9.28 -24.19
C GLY A 29 4.61 -9.38 -24.20
N PHE A 30 3.93 -8.94 -23.13
CA PHE A 30 2.47 -8.90 -23.10
C PHE A 30 1.90 -7.63 -23.76
N ASP A 31 0.72 -7.77 -24.39
CA ASP A 31 -0.19 -6.65 -24.65
C ASP A 31 -0.96 -6.32 -23.36
N VAL A 32 -0.71 -5.15 -22.78
CA VAL A 32 -1.16 -4.80 -21.44
C VAL A 32 -2.36 -3.87 -21.47
N MET A 33 -3.44 -4.32 -20.85
CA MET A 33 -4.71 -3.59 -20.72
C MET A 33 -4.99 -3.29 -19.25
N VAL A 34 -5.57 -2.13 -18.98
CA VAL A 34 -6.01 -1.70 -17.64
C VAL A 34 -7.47 -1.31 -17.70
N ALA A 35 -8.34 -2.08 -17.03
CA ALA A 35 -9.74 -1.75 -16.86
C ALA A 35 -9.95 -1.10 -15.48
N ALA A 36 -10.34 0.17 -15.47
CA ALA A 36 -10.49 0.97 -14.26
C ALA A 36 -11.52 2.07 -14.43
N ARG A 37 -11.98 2.64 -13.31
CA ARG A 37 -12.66 3.92 -13.34
C ARG A 37 -11.66 5.02 -13.66
N VAL A 38 -11.84 5.62 -14.83
CA VAL A 38 -10.94 6.67 -15.33
C VAL A 38 -11.34 8.02 -14.72
N ARG A 39 -10.34 8.70 -14.13
CA ARG A 39 -10.46 10.07 -13.60
C ARG A 39 -9.48 10.98 -14.30
N ASN A 40 -8.23 11.01 -13.87
CA ASN A 40 -7.22 11.96 -14.35
C ASN A 40 -5.90 11.31 -14.76
N HIS A 41 -5.81 9.96 -14.77
CA HIS A 41 -4.54 9.27 -14.99
C HIS A 41 -4.48 8.46 -16.29
N ALA A 42 -5.54 8.51 -17.12
CA ALA A 42 -5.56 7.75 -18.39
C ALA A 42 -4.39 8.11 -19.30
N ASP A 43 -4.11 9.40 -19.49
CA ASP A 43 -3.03 9.88 -20.38
C ASP A 43 -1.66 9.39 -19.88
N ARG A 44 -1.44 9.40 -18.57
CA ARG A 44 -0.21 8.85 -17.96
C ARG A 44 -0.08 7.35 -18.23
N LEU A 45 -1.16 6.59 -18.10
CA LEU A 45 -1.15 5.15 -18.37
C LEU A 45 -0.94 4.86 -19.86
N MET A 46 -1.56 5.63 -20.74
CA MET A 46 -1.37 5.52 -22.21
C MET A 46 0.06 5.90 -22.62
N ALA A 47 0.66 6.90 -21.99
CA ALA A 47 2.06 7.27 -22.22
C ALA A 47 3.03 6.14 -21.84
N GLU A 48 2.68 5.29 -20.88
CA GLU A 48 3.41 4.05 -20.56
C GLU A 48 3.15 2.92 -21.57
N GLY A 49 2.38 3.18 -22.64
CA GLY A 49 2.02 2.21 -23.69
C GLY A 49 0.98 1.18 -23.22
N LEU A 50 0.15 1.52 -22.24
CA LEU A 50 -0.92 0.66 -21.76
C LEU A 50 -2.24 1.01 -22.46
N ARG A 51 -3.06 0.02 -22.75
CA ARG A 51 -4.41 0.25 -23.28
C ARG A 51 -5.41 0.40 -22.12
N VAL A 52 -5.97 1.58 -21.97
CA VAL A 52 -6.92 1.89 -20.90
C VAL A 52 -8.35 1.59 -21.35
N ILE A 53 -9.09 0.81 -20.57
CA ILE A 53 -10.50 0.46 -20.81
C ILE A 53 -11.32 1.08 -19.68
N PRO A 54 -12.17 2.09 -19.98
CA PRO A 54 -13.04 2.67 -18.96
C PRO A 54 -14.02 1.64 -18.40
N LEU A 55 -14.03 1.47 -17.09
CA LEU A 55 -14.92 0.56 -16.38
C LEU A 55 -15.47 1.23 -15.13
N GLU A 56 -16.73 1.68 -15.20
CA GLU A 56 -17.41 2.28 -14.06
C GLU A 56 -17.79 1.20 -13.03
N ILE A 57 -16.97 1.08 -11.98
CA ILE A 57 -17.24 0.29 -10.79
C ILE A 57 -17.39 1.23 -9.62
N GLU A 58 -18.60 1.40 -9.11
CA GLU A 58 -18.81 2.27 -7.96
C GLU A 58 -18.19 1.67 -6.68
N ARG A 59 -17.29 2.44 -6.04
CA ARG A 59 -16.54 2.02 -4.85
C ARG A 59 -17.45 1.79 -3.63
N LYS A 60 -18.56 2.51 -3.53
CA LYS A 60 -19.44 2.54 -2.35
C LYS A 60 -20.68 1.65 -2.44
N SER A 61 -21.09 1.21 -3.62
CA SER A 61 -22.32 0.44 -3.77
C SER A 61 -22.06 -1.05 -3.50
N LEU A 62 -22.60 -1.56 -2.40
CA LEU A 62 -22.65 -3.00 -2.08
C LEU A 62 -23.98 -3.63 -2.54
N GLY A 63 -24.78 -2.92 -3.35
CA GLY A 63 -26.05 -3.42 -3.85
C GLY A 63 -25.89 -4.63 -4.77
N ALA A 64 -26.74 -5.65 -4.62
CA ALA A 64 -26.68 -6.86 -5.44
C ALA A 64 -26.82 -6.58 -6.94
N LEU A 65 -27.72 -5.64 -7.30
CA LEU A 65 -27.95 -5.26 -8.70
C LEU A 65 -26.72 -4.58 -9.33
N GLU A 66 -26.06 -3.69 -8.58
CA GLU A 66 -24.84 -3.02 -9.04
C GLU A 66 -23.65 -3.98 -9.16
N SER A 67 -23.55 -4.92 -8.21
CA SER A 67 -22.55 -5.99 -8.28
C SER A 67 -22.77 -6.89 -9.52
N LEU A 68 -24.01 -7.23 -9.82
CA LEU A 68 -24.35 -8.00 -11.02
C LEU A 68 -24.03 -7.22 -12.31
N ARG A 69 -24.36 -5.93 -12.36
CA ARG A 69 -24.00 -5.05 -13.51
C ARG A 69 -22.48 -4.97 -13.69
N SER A 70 -21.73 -4.85 -12.60
CA SER A 70 -20.26 -4.84 -12.64
C SER A 70 -19.70 -6.16 -13.18
N ILE A 71 -20.22 -7.31 -12.73
CA ILE A 71 -19.84 -8.62 -13.24
C ILE A 71 -20.13 -8.71 -14.74
N LEU A 72 -21.32 -8.32 -15.19
CA LEU A 72 -21.71 -8.39 -16.61
C LEU A 72 -20.87 -7.48 -17.50
N ARG A 73 -20.56 -6.25 -17.05
CA ARG A 73 -19.67 -5.34 -17.78
C ARG A 73 -18.26 -5.91 -17.91
N THR A 74 -17.70 -6.37 -16.80
CA THR A 74 -16.38 -7.00 -16.76
C THR A 74 -16.32 -8.27 -17.61
N TYR A 75 -17.34 -9.11 -17.54
CA TYR A 75 -17.48 -10.29 -18.41
C TYR A 75 -17.48 -9.93 -19.90
N ARG A 76 -18.23 -8.90 -20.31
CA ARG A 76 -18.26 -8.45 -21.72
C ARG A 76 -16.90 -7.97 -22.21
N ILE A 77 -16.17 -7.21 -21.38
CA ILE A 77 -14.80 -6.80 -21.67
C ILE A 77 -13.91 -8.02 -21.88
N MET A 78 -13.93 -8.97 -20.95
CA MET A 78 -13.09 -10.16 -21.03
C MET A 78 -13.41 -11.05 -22.24
N ARG A 79 -14.70 -11.15 -22.60
CA ARG A 79 -15.12 -11.90 -23.82
C ARG A 79 -14.67 -11.22 -25.11
N ALA A 80 -14.68 -9.88 -25.14
CA ALA A 80 -14.25 -9.11 -26.31
C ALA A 80 -12.71 -9.14 -26.44
N GLU A 81 -12.00 -8.90 -25.35
CA GLU A 81 -10.54 -8.75 -25.33
C GLU A 81 -9.80 -10.10 -25.31
N ARG A 82 -10.42 -11.14 -24.75
CA ARG A 82 -9.84 -12.48 -24.58
C ARG A 82 -8.44 -12.46 -23.96
N PRO A 83 -8.28 -11.92 -22.73
CA PRO A 83 -6.99 -11.90 -22.07
C PRO A 83 -6.55 -13.33 -21.69
N ASP A 84 -5.27 -13.62 -21.84
CA ASP A 84 -4.65 -14.86 -21.39
C ASP A 84 -4.52 -14.86 -19.85
N ILE A 85 -4.21 -13.69 -19.27
CA ILE A 85 -4.11 -13.49 -17.82
C ILE A 85 -5.06 -12.35 -17.41
N VAL A 86 -5.83 -12.55 -16.34
CA VAL A 86 -6.59 -11.50 -15.66
C VAL A 86 -5.97 -11.26 -14.28
N HIS A 87 -5.46 -10.05 -14.04
CA HIS A 87 -4.88 -9.65 -12.77
C HIS A 87 -5.85 -8.74 -12.01
N CYS A 88 -6.53 -9.29 -11.00
CA CYS A 88 -7.51 -8.59 -10.17
C CYS A 88 -6.82 -7.94 -8.96
N ILE A 89 -6.91 -6.62 -8.84
CA ILE A 89 -6.25 -5.82 -7.81
C ILE A 89 -7.28 -5.31 -6.80
N ALA A 90 -7.08 -5.59 -5.53
CA ALA A 90 -7.94 -5.34 -4.38
C ALA A 90 -9.17 -6.26 -4.30
N LEU A 91 -9.74 -6.37 -3.10
CA LEU A 91 -10.76 -7.39 -2.78
C LEU A 91 -12.00 -7.35 -3.68
N ARG A 92 -12.50 -6.17 -4.04
CA ARG A 92 -13.70 -6.05 -4.87
C ARG A 92 -13.47 -6.50 -6.31
N PRO A 93 -12.43 -6.06 -7.05
CA PRO A 93 -12.05 -6.65 -8.32
C PRO A 93 -11.76 -8.15 -8.25
N ILE A 94 -11.17 -8.65 -7.16
CA ILE A 94 -10.95 -10.09 -6.97
C ILE A 94 -12.29 -10.85 -6.97
N VAL A 95 -13.24 -10.44 -6.15
CA VAL A 95 -14.52 -11.15 -6.02
C VAL A 95 -15.36 -11.03 -7.30
N LEU A 96 -15.60 -9.81 -7.78
CA LEU A 96 -16.49 -9.58 -8.93
C LEU A 96 -15.80 -9.88 -10.26
N GLY A 97 -14.56 -9.45 -10.42
CA GLY A 97 -13.77 -9.66 -11.62
C GLY A 97 -13.28 -11.09 -11.77
N GLY A 98 -12.86 -11.72 -10.67
CA GLY A 98 -12.48 -13.14 -10.68
C GLY A 98 -13.63 -14.05 -11.08
N LEU A 99 -14.85 -13.79 -10.60
CA LEU A 99 -16.05 -14.50 -11.05
C LEU A 99 -16.32 -14.26 -12.55
N ALA A 100 -16.27 -13.01 -12.98
CA ALA A 100 -16.44 -12.65 -14.40
C ALA A 100 -15.40 -13.36 -15.29
N ALA A 101 -14.15 -13.42 -14.84
CA ALA A 101 -13.05 -14.09 -15.55
C ALA A 101 -13.29 -15.60 -15.70
N ARG A 102 -13.73 -16.27 -14.64
CA ARG A 102 -14.10 -17.69 -14.70
C ARG A 102 -15.24 -17.92 -15.68
N LEU A 103 -16.29 -17.10 -15.63
CA LEU A 103 -17.43 -17.18 -16.56
C LEU A 103 -17.02 -16.88 -18.02
N ALA A 104 -16.06 -15.99 -18.23
CA ALA A 104 -15.54 -15.66 -19.55
C ALA A 104 -14.58 -16.72 -20.12
N GLY A 105 -14.11 -17.66 -19.30
CA GLY A 105 -13.14 -18.67 -19.70
C GLY A 105 -11.71 -18.11 -19.80
N ALA A 106 -11.34 -17.15 -18.95
CA ALA A 106 -9.97 -16.63 -18.88
C ALA A 106 -8.98 -17.75 -18.55
N GLY A 107 -7.81 -17.75 -19.20
CA GLY A 107 -6.80 -18.79 -19.07
C GLY A 107 -6.21 -18.86 -17.66
N ALA A 108 -5.75 -17.72 -17.14
CA ALA A 108 -5.12 -17.62 -15.84
C ALA A 108 -5.63 -16.43 -15.02
N LEU A 109 -5.56 -16.56 -13.69
CA LEU A 109 -5.93 -15.52 -12.74
C LEU A 109 -4.75 -15.16 -11.84
N VAL A 110 -4.52 -13.87 -11.65
CA VAL A 110 -3.69 -13.34 -10.57
C VAL A 110 -4.58 -12.53 -9.64
N LEU A 111 -4.63 -12.90 -8.38
CA LEU A 111 -5.45 -12.28 -7.36
C LEU A 111 -4.54 -11.54 -6.38
N ALA A 112 -4.59 -10.20 -6.40
CA ALA A 112 -3.72 -9.33 -5.61
C ALA A 112 -4.51 -8.55 -4.54
N PRO A 113 -4.71 -9.09 -3.33
CA PRO A 113 -5.17 -8.32 -2.20
C PRO A 113 -4.09 -7.32 -1.77
N THR A 114 -4.40 -6.01 -1.85
CA THR A 114 -3.47 -4.91 -1.56
C THR A 114 -3.66 -4.38 -0.14
N GLY A 115 -3.55 -5.28 0.83
CA GLY A 115 -3.98 -5.05 2.20
C GLY A 115 -5.47 -5.32 2.40
N LEU A 116 -5.81 -5.75 3.60
CA LEU A 116 -7.18 -6.19 3.93
C LEU A 116 -8.04 -5.08 4.51
N GLY A 117 -7.39 -3.98 4.90
CA GLY A 117 -8.06 -2.77 5.30
C GLY A 117 -8.87 -2.89 6.60
N GLN A 118 -9.77 -1.96 6.76
CA GLN A 118 -10.59 -1.81 7.96
C GLN A 118 -11.58 -2.98 8.15
N PHE A 119 -12.02 -3.61 7.07
CA PHE A 119 -12.91 -4.77 7.14
C PHE A 119 -12.31 -5.94 7.93
N TRP A 120 -11.00 -6.05 8.06
CA TRP A 120 -10.36 -7.10 8.84
C TRP A 120 -10.08 -6.71 10.30
N ILE A 121 -10.28 -5.46 10.67
CA ILE A 121 -10.12 -4.97 12.05
C ILE A 121 -11.47 -4.93 12.77
N GLU A 122 -12.54 -4.56 12.06
CA GLU A 122 -13.87 -4.40 12.62
C GLU A 122 -14.48 -5.74 13.03
N GLN A 123 -15.09 -5.81 14.24
CA GLN A 123 -15.59 -7.06 14.83
C GLN A 123 -17.13 -7.23 14.72
N SER A 124 -17.82 -6.35 13.99
CA SER A 124 -19.27 -6.43 13.85
C SER A 124 -19.71 -7.73 13.13
N PHE A 125 -20.91 -8.21 13.44
CA PHE A 125 -21.45 -9.44 12.84
C PHE A 125 -21.59 -9.33 11.32
N SER A 126 -22.05 -8.18 10.83
CA SER A 126 -22.18 -7.91 9.39
C SER A 126 -20.83 -7.97 8.66
N VAL A 127 -19.79 -7.40 9.26
CA VAL A 127 -18.43 -7.45 8.67
C VAL A 127 -17.87 -8.87 8.70
N ARG A 128 -18.11 -9.66 9.76
CA ARG A 128 -17.71 -11.08 9.79
C ARG A 128 -18.38 -11.88 8.67
N LEU A 129 -19.67 -11.64 8.42
CA LEU A 129 -20.40 -12.28 7.32
C LEU A 129 -19.80 -11.90 5.97
N VAL A 130 -19.53 -10.62 5.73
CA VAL A 130 -18.86 -10.15 4.50
C VAL A 130 -17.49 -10.80 4.32
N ARG A 131 -16.66 -10.88 5.38
CA ARG A 131 -15.37 -11.60 5.33
C ARG A 131 -15.54 -13.06 4.92
N SER A 132 -16.53 -13.76 5.49
CA SER A 132 -16.79 -15.15 5.14
C SER A 132 -17.19 -15.31 3.68
N ILE A 133 -18.00 -14.39 3.15
CA ILE A 133 -18.37 -14.37 1.72
C ILE A 133 -17.14 -14.13 0.85
N ILE A 134 -16.28 -13.19 1.20
CA ILE A 134 -15.03 -12.92 0.47
C ILE A 134 -14.12 -14.15 0.49
N ARG A 135 -13.90 -14.76 1.67
CA ARG A 135 -13.10 -15.99 1.79
C ARG A 135 -13.65 -17.13 0.93
N LEU A 136 -14.96 -17.35 0.96
CA LEU A 136 -15.62 -18.36 0.14
C LEU A 136 -15.45 -18.07 -1.37
N ALA A 137 -15.63 -16.81 -1.78
CA ALA A 137 -15.45 -16.41 -3.16
C ALA A 137 -14.00 -16.65 -3.62
N ILE A 138 -13.01 -16.27 -2.83
CA ILE A 138 -11.59 -16.49 -3.12
C ILE A 138 -11.28 -18.00 -3.17
N ALA A 139 -11.80 -18.78 -2.24
CA ALA A 139 -11.63 -20.24 -2.25
C ALA A 139 -12.17 -20.90 -3.53
N ARG A 140 -13.29 -20.37 -4.07
CA ARG A 140 -13.87 -20.87 -5.34
C ARG A 140 -13.09 -20.42 -6.58
N LEU A 141 -12.27 -19.38 -6.46
CA LEU A 141 -11.39 -18.92 -7.54
C LEU A 141 -10.05 -19.68 -7.58
N ARG A 142 -9.72 -20.48 -6.56
CA ARG A 142 -8.51 -21.31 -6.57
C ARG A 142 -8.53 -22.31 -7.71
N GLY A 143 -7.37 -22.61 -8.26
CA GLY A 143 -7.19 -23.58 -9.32
C GLY A 143 -5.74 -23.62 -9.80
N PRO A 144 -5.40 -24.56 -10.69
CA PRO A 144 -4.01 -24.78 -11.16
C PRO A 144 -3.42 -23.53 -11.83
N HIS A 145 -4.25 -22.74 -12.51
CA HIS A 145 -3.84 -21.49 -13.17
C HIS A 145 -4.23 -20.23 -12.37
N THR A 146 -4.39 -20.34 -11.05
CA THR A 146 -4.60 -19.20 -10.16
C THR A 146 -3.35 -18.96 -9.33
N ARG A 147 -2.90 -17.71 -9.25
CA ARG A 147 -1.82 -17.25 -8.37
C ARG A 147 -2.30 -16.12 -7.50
N PHE A 148 -1.71 -16.03 -6.32
CA PHE A 148 -1.98 -14.98 -5.35
C PHE A 148 -0.76 -14.11 -5.20
N LEU A 149 -0.97 -12.80 -5.24
CA LEU A 149 0.07 -11.80 -5.07
C LEU A 149 -0.24 -10.98 -3.82
N PHE A 150 0.57 -11.10 -2.78
CA PHE A 150 0.41 -10.36 -1.53
C PHE A 150 1.58 -9.40 -1.31
N GLU A 151 1.34 -8.36 -0.53
CA GLU A 151 2.35 -7.37 -0.20
C GLU A 151 3.02 -7.63 1.16
N ASN A 152 2.52 -8.58 1.95
CA ASN A 152 3.09 -9.02 3.22
C ASN A 152 2.81 -10.50 3.48
N ARG A 153 3.56 -11.09 4.43
CA ARG A 153 3.49 -12.52 4.75
C ARG A 153 2.34 -12.90 5.69
N ASP A 154 1.67 -11.93 6.31
CA ASP A 154 0.58 -12.17 7.25
C ASP A 154 -0.77 -12.40 6.54
N ASP A 155 -1.00 -11.71 5.42
CA ASP A 155 -2.31 -11.71 4.76
C ASP A 155 -2.71 -13.03 4.07
N PRO A 156 -1.81 -13.87 3.54
CA PRO A 156 -2.17 -15.19 3.00
C PRO A 156 -2.96 -16.07 3.97
N ALA A 157 -2.58 -16.08 5.26
CA ALA A 157 -3.25 -16.89 6.28
C ALA A 157 -4.74 -16.54 6.46
N GLU A 158 -5.15 -15.29 6.16
CA GLU A 158 -6.55 -14.88 6.20
C GLU A 158 -7.42 -15.58 5.14
N PHE A 159 -6.79 -16.18 4.15
CA PHE A 159 -7.44 -16.93 3.07
C PHE A 159 -7.06 -18.41 3.08
N ASP A 160 -6.59 -18.95 4.19
CA ASP A 160 -6.12 -20.32 4.33
C ASP A 160 -5.06 -20.68 3.27
N LEU A 161 -4.11 -19.77 3.05
CA LEU A 161 -2.97 -19.94 2.15
C LEU A 161 -1.67 -19.92 2.96
N ASP A 162 -0.72 -20.76 2.54
CA ASP A 162 0.65 -20.69 3.06
C ASP A 162 1.42 -19.60 2.31
N ALA A 163 2.04 -18.68 3.06
CA ALA A 163 2.88 -17.62 2.49
C ALA A 163 4.09 -18.15 1.71
N SER A 164 4.47 -19.43 1.92
CA SER A 164 5.53 -20.13 1.22
C SER A 164 5.00 -21.10 0.16
N GLY A 165 3.68 -21.17 -0.03
CA GLY A 165 3.02 -22.04 -1.00
C GLY A 165 3.33 -21.67 -2.44
N PRO A 166 3.33 -22.64 -3.37
CA PRO A 166 3.68 -22.42 -4.77
C PRO A 166 2.69 -21.52 -5.51
N GLU A 167 1.48 -21.36 -5.00
CA GLU A 167 0.46 -20.45 -5.53
C GLU A 167 0.58 -19.02 -5.02
N VAL A 168 1.43 -18.77 -4.00
CA VAL A 168 1.59 -17.46 -3.36
C VAL A 168 2.91 -16.81 -3.77
N THR A 169 2.83 -15.54 -4.12
CA THR A 169 4.00 -14.67 -4.32
C THR A 169 3.88 -13.48 -3.38
N ILE A 170 4.91 -13.23 -2.59
CA ILE A 170 5.01 -12.04 -1.74
C ILE A 170 5.89 -11.02 -2.45
N VAL A 171 5.34 -9.83 -2.67
CA VAL A 171 6.07 -8.70 -3.28
C VAL A 171 6.12 -7.53 -2.30
N GLY A 172 7.14 -6.69 -2.43
CA GLY A 172 7.32 -5.52 -1.58
C GLY A 172 6.43 -4.34 -1.95
N GLY A 173 5.11 -4.56 -2.07
CA GLY A 173 4.15 -3.53 -2.46
C GLY A 173 4.43 -2.96 -3.85
N ALA A 174 4.39 -1.63 -3.98
CA ALA A 174 4.68 -0.93 -5.24
C ALA A 174 6.17 -0.97 -5.63
N GLY A 175 7.05 -1.26 -4.68
CA GLY A 175 8.47 -1.00 -4.83
C GLY A 175 8.81 0.50 -4.79
N VAL A 176 10.07 0.80 -4.80
CA VAL A 176 10.59 2.17 -4.90
C VAL A 176 11.85 2.18 -5.78
N ASP A 177 12.04 3.24 -6.58
CA ASP A 177 13.33 3.48 -7.21
C ASP A 177 14.24 4.23 -6.20
N PRO A 178 15.34 3.62 -5.73
CA PRO A 178 16.24 4.29 -4.79
C PRO A 178 16.92 5.54 -5.34
N LYS A 179 16.87 5.76 -6.65
CA LYS A 179 17.40 6.97 -7.29
C LYS A 179 16.52 8.20 -7.02
N ASP A 180 15.20 7.97 -6.86
CA ASP A 180 14.27 9.03 -6.53
C ASP A 180 14.40 9.47 -5.05
N PHE A 181 14.99 8.61 -4.21
CA PHE A 181 15.17 8.83 -2.77
C PHE A 181 16.64 8.61 -2.36
N PRO A 182 17.56 9.49 -2.76
CA PRO A 182 18.96 9.38 -2.39
C PRO A 182 19.15 9.51 -0.88
N VAL A 183 20.10 8.75 -0.34
CA VAL A 183 20.50 8.89 1.06
C VAL A 183 21.33 10.17 1.21
N GLU A 184 20.76 11.13 1.88
CA GLU A 184 21.41 12.41 2.19
C GLU A 184 21.65 12.56 3.70
N PRO A 185 22.64 13.41 4.12
CA PRO A 185 22.84 13.73 5.52
C PRO A 185 21.54 14.20 6.19
N GLU A 186 21.42 13.95 7.48
CA GLU A 186 20.32 14.50 8.27
C GLU A 186 20.38 16.04 8.27
N PRO A 187 19.22 16.72 8.31
CA PRO A 187 19.19 18.14 8.51
C PRO A 187 19.75 18.53 9.90
N PRO A 188 20.05 19.82 10.16
CA PRO A 188 20.51 20.25 11.48
C PRO A 188 19.47 19.95 12.58
N ALA A 189 19.95 19.49 13.74
CA ALA A 189 19.14 19.26 14.94
C ALA A 189 19.82 19.94 16.15
N PRO A 190 19.11 20.37 17.20
CA PRO A 190 17.66 20.34 17.35
C PRO A 190 16.93 21.42 16.54
N PRO A 191 15.60 21.31 16.30
CA PRO A 191 14.72 20.19 16.67
C PRO A 191 14.88 18.97 15.75
N VAL A 192 14.55 17.80 16.27
CA VAL A 192 14.42 16.59 15.45
C VAL A 192 13.05 16.61 14.78
N LYS A 193 13.02 16.72 13.46
CA LYS A 193 11.80 16.76 12.66
C LYS A 193 11.37 15.36 12.26
N VAL A 194 10.11 15.03 12.50
CA VAL A 194 9.51 13.75 12.19
C VAL A 194 8.34 13.96 11.22
N ALA A 195 8.28 13.19 10.14
CA ALA A 195 7.20 13.33 9.17
C ALA A 195 6.22 12.14 9.19
N VAL A 196 4.95 12.47 9.04
CA VAL A 196 3.89 11.53 8.65
C VAL A 196 3.46 11.86 7.22
N VAL A 197 3.63 10.92 6.30
CA VAL A 197 3.16 11.04 4.91
C VAL A 197 2.07 10.01 4.68
N SER A 198 0.80 10.42 4.67
CA SER A 198 -0.32 9.52 4.43
C SER A 198 -1.62 10.27 4.15
N ARG A 199 -2.67 9.54 3.74
CA ARG A 199 -4.03 10.08 3.80
C ARG A 199 -4.39 10.38 5.25
N MET A 200 -5.05 11.52 5.49
CA MET A 200 -5.47 11.94 6.82
C MET A 200 -6.75 11.20 7.25
N ILE A 201 -6.59 9.95 7.65
CA ILE A 201 -7.67 9.06 8.15
C ILE A 201 -7.27 8.47 9.51
N ALA A 202 -8.26 8.23 10.37
CA ALA A 202 -8.00 7.77 11.73
C ALA A 202 -7.20 6.46 11.78
N ALA A 203 -7.50 5.52 10.89
CA ALA A 203 -6.84 4.21 10.84
C ALA A 203 -5.33 4.27 10.52
N LYS A 204 -4.82 5.41 10.03
CA LYS A 204 -3.38 5.67 9.84
C LYS A 204 -2.68 6.11 11.13
N GLY A 205 -3.41 6.22 12.24
CA GLY A 205 -2.85 6.59 13.54
C GLY A 205 -2.37 8.03 13.64
N ILE A 206 -2.98 8.96 12.87
CA ILE A 206 -2.55 10.36 12.86
C ILE A 206 -2.77 11.02 14.22
N ALA A 207 -3.92 10.77 14.85
CA ALA A 207 -4.20 11.27 16.20
C ALA A 207 -3.22 10.68 17.23
N ASP A 208 -2.88 9.40 17.09
CA ASP A 208 -1.91 8.74 17.97
C ASP A 208 -0.51 9.34 17.79
N ALA A 209 -0.12 9.68 16.54
CA ALA A 209 1.15 10.33 16.24
C ALA A 209 1.23 11.75 16.86
N VAL A 210 0.15 12.53 16.77
CA VAL A 210 0.04 13.84 17.40
C VAL A 210 0.17 13.73 18.92
N GLU A 211 -0.56 12.79 19.54
CA GLU A 211 -0.55 12.60 20.99
C GLU A 211 0.82 12.06 21.48
N ALA A 212 1.43 11.12 20.77
CA ALA A 212 2.77 10.62 21.07
C ALA A 212 3.82 11.76 21.02
N THR A 213 3.69 12.65 20.03
CA THR A 213 4.58 13.83 19.93
C THR A 213 4.38 14.80 21.09
N ARG A 214 3.14 15.07 21.51
CA ARG A 214 2.85 15.88 22.71
C ARG A 214 3.54 15.32 23.95
N ARG A 215 3.41 14.00 24.17
CA ARG A 215 4.05 13.32 25.31
C ARG A 215 5.57 13.36 25.25
N ALA A 216 6.15 13.08 24.07
CA ALA A 216 7.60 13.17 23.89
C ALA A 216 8.13 14.58 24.19
N ARG A 217 7.42 15.62 23.74
CA ARG A 217 7.77 17.02 24.05
C ARG A 217 7.61 17.34 25.54
N ALA A 218 6.56 16.84 26.20
CA ALA A 218 6.37 17.01 27.65
C ALA A 218 7.50 16.33 28.46
N LEU A 219 8.11 15.28 27.92
CA LEU A 219 9.32 14.64 28.46
C LEU A 219 10.62 15.39 28.13
N GLY A 220 10.52 16.55 27.46
CA GLY A 220 11.68 17.41 27.15
C GLY A 220 12.35 17.11 25.80
N ALA A 221 11.84 16.19 24.99
CA ALA A 221 12.44 15.92 23.69
C ALA A 221 12.20 17.07 22.70
N PRO A 222 13.25 17.58 22.02
CA PRO A 222 13.13 18.67 21.05
C PRO A 222 12.62 18.13 19.70
N ILE A 223 11.34 17.77 19.62
CA ILE A 223 10.71 17.15 18.46
C ILE A 223 9.69 18.08 17.82
N GLU A 224 9.64 18.07 16.49
CA GLU A 224 8.58 18.63 15.66
C GLU A 224 7.95 17.53 14.79
N LEU A 225 6.64 17.59 14.62
CA LEU A 225 5.84 16.66 13.80
C LEU A 225 5.22 17.41 12.63
N ASP A 226 5.56 16.96 11.43
CA ASP A 226 5.02 17.48 10.19
C ASP A 226 4.09 16.44 9.55
N LEU A 227 2.85 16.84 9.25
CA LEU A 227 1.82 16.01 8.65
C LEU A 227 1.63 16.37 7.19
N TYR A 228 1.85 15.42 6.29
CA TYR A 228 1.67 15.56 4.84
C TYR A 228 0.57 14.64 4.34
N GLY A 229 -0.38 15.20 3.64
CA GLY A 229 -1.54 14.52 3.04
C GLY A 229 -2.85 15.23 3.34
N THR A 230 -3.91 14.76 2.68
CA THR A 230 -5.24 15.36 2.79
C THR A 230 -6.28 14.37 3.33
N PRO A 231 -7.38 14.86 3.93
CA PRO A 231 -8.54 14.04 4.21
C PRO A 231 -9.03 13.31 2.95
N ASP A 232 -9.45 12.06 3.11
CA ASP A 232 -10.12 11.31 2.04
C ASP A 232 -11.63 11.45 2.20
N PRO A 233 -12.34 12.31 1.43
CA PRO A 233 -13.78 12.53 1.61
C PRO A 233 -14.62 11.27 1.39
N SER A 234 -14.04 10.26 0.75
CA SER A 234 -14.71 8.99 0.51
C SER A 234 -14.62 8.04 1.71
N ASN A 235 -13.75 8.33 2.69
CA ASN A 235 -13.54 7.52 3.88
C ASN A 235 -14.35 8.07 5.05
N ARG A 236 -15.04 7.19 5.78
CA ARG A 236 -15.83 7.58 6.97
C ARG A 236 -14.97 8.12 8.10
N ASP A 237 -13.74 7.64 8.21
CA ASP A 237 -12.79 7.95 9.27
C ASP A 237 -11.81 9.05 8.84
N ALA A 238 -12.18 9.85 7.82
CA ALA A 238 -11.39 11.00 7.42
C ALA A 238 -11.32 12.02 8.56
N ILE A 239 -10.10 12.46 8.86
CA ILE A 239 -9.86 13.54 9.83
C ILE A 239 -10.15 14.85 9.11
N SER A 240 -11.05 15.66 9.66
CA SER A 240 -11.45 16.91 9.01
C SER A 240 -10.29 17.92 8.98
N GLU A 241 -10.28 18.78 7.97
CA GLU A 241 -9.30 19.88 7.91
C GLU A 241 -9.35 20.79 9.14
N ALA A 242 -10.54 20.97 9.73
CA ALA A 242 -10.70 21.77 10.95
C ALA A 242 -9.86 21.20 12.10
N VAL A 243 -9.86 19.88 12.28
CA VAL A 243 -9.04 19.20 13.29
C VAL A 243 -7.56 19.31 12.95
N LEU A 244 -7.17 19.11 11.69
CA LEU A 244 -5.76 19.23 11.27
C LEU A 244 -5.23 20.66 11.47
N ARG A 245 -6.03 21.67 11.14
CA ARG A 245 -5.70 23.09 11.39
C ARG A 245 -5.65 23.41 12.89
N GLN A 246 -6.49 22.76 13.71
CA GLN A 246 -6.44 22.92 15.16
C GLN A 246 -5.11 22.39 15.71
N TRP A 247 -4.69 21.17 15.30
CA TRP A 247 -3.39 20.62 15.72
C TRP A 247 -2.20 21.48 15.25
N SER A 248 -2.28 22.08 14.07
CA SER A 248 -1.21 22.98 13.55
C SER A 248 -1.07 24.31 14.30
N ARG A 249 -1.99 24.63 15.24
CA ARG A 249 -1.83 25.78 16.15
C ARG A 249 -0.99 25.44 17.37
N GLU A 250 -0.72 24.15 17.57
CA GLU A 250 0.06 23.70 18.72
C GLU A 250 1.55 23.78 18.39
N PRO A 251 2.40 24.21 19.35
CA PRO A 251 3.83 24.30 19.13
C PRO A 251 4.43 22.94 18.75
N GLY A 252 5.17 22.89 17.64
CA GLY A 252 5.87 21.70 17.17
C GLY A 252 5.00 20.68 16.41
N ILE A 253 3.80 21.10 15.98
CA ILE A 253 2.96 20.29 15.09
C ILE A 253 2.54 21.16 13.90
N ALA A 254 2.74 20.67 12.67
CA ALA A 254 2.32 21.37 11.46
C ALA A 254 1.64 20.41 10.47
N TRP A 255 0.58 20.86 9.83
CA TRP A 255 -0.07 20.18 8.72
C TRP A 255 0.13 20.98 7.42
N HIS A 256 0.75 20.34 6.43
CA HIS A 256 1.16 20.95 5.16
C HIS A 256 0.23 20.65 3.99
N GLY A 257 -0.78 19.79 4.20
CA GLY A 257 -1.65 19.36 3.09
C GLY A 257 -0.98 18.34 2.16
N HIS A 258 -1.40 18.33 0.90
CA HIS A 258 -0.81 17.46 -0.12
C HIS A 258 0.59 17.91 -0.53
N THR A 259 1.45 16.96 -0.84
CA THR A 259 2.75 17.23 -1.47
C THR A 259 2.97 16.27 -2.63
N ASP A 260 3.52 16.79 -3.72
CA ASP A 260 3.97 15.99 -4.86
C ASP A 260 5.46 15.64 -4.77
N ASP A 261 6.22 16.34 -3.90
CA ASP A 261 7.66 16.12 -3.68
C ASP A 261 7.91 15.42 -2.33
N VAL A 262 7.63 14.12 -2.29
CA VAL A 262 7.85 13.30 -1.08
C VAL A 262 9.35 13.10 -0.83
N ALA A 263 10.19 13.13 -1.86
CA ALA A 263 11.64 13.06 -1.69
C ALA A 263 12.18 14.26 -0.89
N LYS A 264 11.65 15.45 -1.14
CA LYS A 264 11.96 16.65 -0.34
C LYS A 264 11.55 16.47 1.12
N VAL A 265 10.38 15.89 1.38
CA VAL A 265 9.96 15.62 2.75
C VAL A 265 11.01 14.78 3.47
N TRP A 266 11.42 13.64 2.89
CA TRP A 266 12.40 12.78 3.53
C TRP A 266 13.79 13.42 3.66
N ARG A 267 14.16 14.33 2.77
CA ARG A 267 15.40 15.09 2.84
C ARG A 267 15.42 16.09 4.00
N GLU A 268 14.28 16.71 4.28
CA GLU A 268 14.12 17.74 5.31
C GLU A 268 13.76 17.20 6.70
N HIS A 269 13.56 15.86 6.84
CA HIS A 269 13.18 15.23 8.09
C HIS A 269 14.20 14.18 8.56
N HIS A 270 14.21 13.93 9.86
CA HIS A 270 15.12 13.01 10.52
C HIS A 270 14.56 11.59 10.61
N ALA A 271 13.22 11.43 10.66
CA ALA A 271 12.55 10.15 10.82
C ALA A 271 11.16 10.15 10.21
N ALA A 272 10.68 8.95 9.85
CA ALA A 272 9.29 8.71 9.49
C ALA A 272 8.51 8.15 10.68
N LEU A 273 7.26 8.60 10.83
CA LEU A 273 6.32 8.10 11.82
C LEU A 273 5.03 7.65 11.12
N LEU A 274 4.61 6.41 11.34
CA LEU A 274 3.32 5.92 10.87
C LEU A 274 2.75 4.93 11.88
N LEU A 275 1.82 5.37 12.71
CA LEU A 275 1.20 4.56 13.76
C LEU A 275 -0.09 3.85 13.27
N SER A 276 -0.05 3.34 12.03
CA SER A 276 -1.18 2.71 11.40
C SER A 276 -1.60 1.45 12.16
N TYR A 277 -2.88 1.34 12.50
CA TYR A 277 -3.50 0.10 12.94
C TYR A 277 -4.36 -0.54 11.85
N TYR A 278 -4.30 0.02 10.66
CA TYR A 278 -4.90 -0.51 9.45
C TYR A 278 -4.13 -1.72 8.95
N ARG A 279 -4.80 -2.75 8.44
CA ARG A 279 -4.13 -3.87 7.77
C ARG A 279 -3.69 -3.43 6.36
N GLU A 280 -2.55 -2.79 6.33
CA GLU A 280 -1.92 -2.31 5.09
C GLU A 280 -1.43 -3.48 4.25
N GLY A 281 -1.26 -3.24 2.94
CA GLY A 281 -0.35 -4.04 2.15
C GLY A 281 1.09 -3.80 2.63
N LEU A 282 1.82 -2.93 1.91
CA LEU A 282 3.09 -2.40 2.40
C LEU A 282 3.04 -0.86 2.23
N PRO A 283 3.14 -0.07 3.34
CA PRO A 283 2.99 1.38 3.26
C PRO A 283 4.10 2.02 2.41
N ARG A 284 3.72 2.62 1.28
CA ARG A 284 4.66 3.23 0.33
C ARG A 284 5.52 4.31 0.99
N ALA A 285 4.93 5.16 1.83
CA ALA A 285 5.67 6.21 2.54
C ALA A 285 6.80 5.66 3.42
N LEU A 286 6.65 4.47 4.02
CA LEU A 286 7.71 3.82 4.77
C LEU A 286 8.82 3.29 3.86
N LEU A 287 8.49 2.77 2.67
CA LEU A 287 9.49 2.38 1.67
C LEU A 287 10.33 3.57 1.23
N GLU A 288 9.68 4.69 0.93
CA GLU A 288 10.30 5.94 0.49
C GLU A 288 11.22 6.50 1.58
N ALA A 289 10.75 6.55 2.84
CA ALA A 289 11.55 6.99 3.97
C ALA A 289 12.79 6.09 4.20
N ALA A 290 12.60 4.77 4.17
CA ALA A 290 13.70 3.81 4.29
C ALA A 290 14.69 3.95 3.14
N ALA A 291 14.23 4.11 1.90
CA ALA A 291 15.10 4.35 0.73
C ALA A 291 15.98 5.59 0.93
N ALA A 292 15.39 6.67 1.46
CA ALA A 292 16.08 7.92 1.80
C ALA A 292 16.99 7.81 3.06
N GLY A 293 17.10 6.63 3.66
CA GLY A 293 17.94 6.40 4.84
C GLY A 293 17.36 7.00 6.12
N ARG A 294 16.05 7.25 6.19
CA ARG A 294 15.39 7.76 7.41
C ARG A 294 14.90 6.60 8.26
N PRO A 295 15.24 6.58 9.57
CA PRO A 295 14.70 5.60 10.51
C PRO A 295 13.18 5.71 10.61
N ILE A 296 12.54 4.61 10.92
CA ILE A 296 11.09 4.49 10.95
C ILE A 296 10.62 4.16 12.37
N ILE A 297 9.61 4.89 12.85
CA ILE A 297 8.77 4.44 13.96
C ILE A 297 7.42 4.04 13.37
N THR A 298 7.03 2.79 13.57
CA THR A 298 5.74 2.30 13.06
C THR A 298 5.17 1.23 13.97
N THR A 299 3.92 0.84 13.72
CA THR A 299 3.24 -0.20 14.52
C THR A 299 3.65 -1.60 14.10
N ASP A 300 3.60 -2.55 15.05
CA ASP A 300 3.70 -3.98 14.79
C ASP A 300 2.39 -4.50 14.16
N ALA A 301 2.14 -4.05 12.92
CA ALA A 301 0.98 -4.42 12.10
C ALA A 301 1.45 -5.03 10.77
N PRO A 302 0.61 -5.89 10.13
CA PRO A 302 0.89 -6.41 8.80
C PRO A 302 1.26 -5.28 7.82
N GLY A 303 2.19 -5.55 6.92
CA GLY A 303 2.74 -4.53 6.02
C GLY A 303 3.81 -3.65 6.67
N CYS A 304 3.57 -3.08 7.85
CA CYS A 304 4.60 -2.33 8.57
C CYS A 304 5.77 -3.24 8.99
N ARG A 305 5.46 -4.39 9.62
CA ARG A 305 6.48 -5.38 10.03
C ARG A 305 7.12 -6.14 8.86
N GLU A 306 6.52 -6.11 7.67
CA GLU A 306 7.16 -6.69 6.48
C GLU A 306 8.41 -5.89 6.09
N LEU A 307 8.36 -4.57 6.22
CA LEU A 307 9.50 -3.70 5.97
C LEU A 307 10.43 -3.56 7.17
N VAL A 308 9.87 -3.34 8.37
CA VAL A 308 10.62 -2.96 9.56
C VAL A 308 10.72 -4.14 10.53
N ARG A 309 11.94 -4.59 10.82
CA ARG A 309 12.24 -5.46 11.96
C ARG A 309 12.64 -4.58 13.14
N HIS A 310 12.04 -4.86 14.31
CA HIS A 310 12.25 -4.05 15.49
C HIS A 310 13.74 -3.89 15.82
N ARG A 311 14.19 -2.63 16.00
CA ARG A 311 15.57 -2.22 16.29
C ARG A 311 16.63 -2.57 15.24
N GLN A 312 16.20 -3.00 14.04
CA GLN A 312 17.09 -3.21 12.89
C GLN A 312 16.93 -2.06 11.87
N GLU A 313 15.77 -1.92 11.25
CA GLU A 313 15.45 -0.86 10.29
C GLU A 313 14.63 0.28 10.89
N GLY A 314 14.10 0.08 12.10
CA GLY A 314 13.26 1.03 12.80
C GLY A 314 12.80 0.52 14.16
N ILE A 315 11.85 1.21 14.74
CA ILE A 315 11.23 0.87 16.02
C ILE A 315 9.78 0.46 15.77
N LEU A 316 9.43 -0.80 16.07
CA LEU A 316 8.06 -1.28 16.10
C LEU A 316 7.44 -1.02 17.48
N VAL A 317 6.25 -0.45 17.49
CA VAL A 317 5.46 -0.23 18.70
C VAL A 317 4.12 -0.96 18.59
N PRO A 318 3.49 -1.37 19.70
CA PRO A 318 2.16 -1.97 19.63
C PRO A 318 1.14 -0.98 19.02
N PRO A 319 0.18 -1.45 18.21
CA PRO A 319 -0.88 -0.59 17.71
C PRO A 319 -1.64 0.11 18.87
N ARG A 320 -1.85 1.42 18.74
CA ARG A 320 -2.52 2.29 19.72
C ARG A 320 -1.81 2.45 21.06
N ASP A 321 -0.59 2.01 21.19
CA ASP A 321 0.26 2.26 22.36
C ASP A 321 1.01 3.58 22.19
N ILE A 322 0.34 4.65 22.58
CA ILE A 322 0.84 6.03 22.47
C ILE A 322 2.07 6.24 23.35
N GLU A 323 2.10 5.59 24.51
CA GLU A 323 3.20 5.74 25.47
C GLU A 323 4.50 5.17 24.90
N THR A 324 4.45 3.93 24.38
CA THR A 324 5.61 3.31 23.72
C THR A 324 6.05 4.12 22.49
N ALA A 325 5.11 4.68 21.73
CA ALA A 325 5.43 5.55 20.59
C ALA A 325 6.12 6.86 21.04
N ALA A 326 5.67 7.47 22.15
CA ALA A 326 6.31 8.66 22.71
C ALA A 326 7.74 8.36 23.17
N GLN A 327 7.97 7.25 23.85
CA GLN A 327 9.30 6.81 24.28
C GLN A 327 10.22 6.56 23.07
N ALA A 328 9.72 5.93 22.00
CA ALA A 328 10.48 5.75 20.76
C ALA A 328 10.88 7.09 20.12
N LEU A 329 9.99 8.08 20.15
CA LEU A 329 10.29 9.42 19.70
C LEU A 329 11.39 10.09 20.55
N VAL A 330 11.31 9.99 21.89
CA VAL A 330 12.33 10.51 22.80
C VAL A 330 13.69 9.85 22.53
N GLU A 331 13.71 8.53 22.37
CA GLU A 331 14.94 7.77 22.08
C GLU A 331 15.58 8.25 20.76
N LEU A 332 14.78 8.35 19.66
CA LEU A 332 15.32 8.82 18.38
C LEU A 332 15.77 10.29 18.44
N ALA A 333 15.09 11.14 19.23
CA ALA A 333 15.51 12.54 19.37
C ALA A 333 16.87 12.67 20.05
N GLY A 334 17.12 11.85 21.08
CA GLY A 334 18.33 11.91 21.91
C GLY A 334 19.54 11.16 21.32
N ASP A 335 19.34 10.26 20.34
CA ASP A 335 20.40 9.40 19.82
C ASP A 335 20.60 9.50 18.30
N PRO A 336 21.45 10.41 17.80
CA PRO A 336 21.80 10.52 16.39
C PRO A 336 22.47 9.25 15.82
N ALA A 337 23.23 8.52 16.64
CA ALA A 337 23.91 7.29 16.21
C ALA A 337 22.89 6.18 15.94
N LEU A 338 21.87 6.08 16.79
CA LEU A 338 20.74 5.17 16.59
C LEU A 338 19.98 5.53 15.29
N ARG A 339 19.65 6.81 15.06
CA ARG A 339 18.98 7.24 13.84
C ARG A 339 19.78 6.83 12.61
N LYS A 340 21.08 7.13 12.57
CA LYS A 340 21.96 6.76 11.47
C LYS A 340 22.03 5.27 11.25
N ARG A 341 22.17 4.46 12.31
CA ARG A 341 22.23 3.01 12.22
C ARG A 341 20.95 2.41 11.64
N LEU A 342 19.79 2.80 12.18
CA LEU A 342 18.49 2.30 11.71
C LEU A 342 18.20 2.73 10.27
N GLY A 343 18.46 3.99 9.93
CA GLY A 343 18.25 4.51 8.58
C GLY A 343 19.15 3.82 7.55
N THR A 344 20.43 3.59 7.89
CA THR A 344 21.36 2.86 7.00
C THR A 344 20.86 1.42 6.76
N ALA A 345 20.43 0.72 7.80
CA ALA A 345 19.90 -0.63 7.66
C ALA A 345 18.58 -0.65 6.84
N GLY A 346 17.71 0.34 7.05
CA GLY A 346 16.47 0.50 6.27
C GLY A 346 16.74 0.67 4.78
N SER A 347 17.67 1.57 4.42
CA SER A 347 18.06 1.79 3.03
C SER A 347 18.69 0.55 2.39
N ALA A 348 19.56 -0.17 3.11
CA ALA A 348 20.14 -1.40 2.62
C ALA A 348 19.06 -2.47 2.34
N ARG A 349 18.10 -2.65 3.26
CA ARG A 349 17.00 -3.59 3.09
C ARG A 349 16.11 -3.26 1.91
N VAL A 350 15.81 -1.97 1.68
CA VAL A 350 15.03 -1.54 0.51
C VAL A 350 15.76 -1.88 -0.78
N ARG A 351 17.06 -1.56 -0.87
CA ARG A 351 17.87 -1.85 -2.05
C ARG A 351 17.99 -3.34 -2.36
N GLU A 352 17.98 -4.18 -1.35
CA GLU A 352 18.05 -5.63 -1.50
C GLU A 352 16.72 -6.24 -1.97
N ARG A 353 15.57 -5.76 -1.46
CA ARG A 353 14.31 -6.51 -1.56
C ARG A 353 13.10 -5.75 -2.09
N PHE A 354 13.10 -4.42 -2.01
CA PHE A 354 11.89 -3.61 -2.20
C PHE A 354 12.03 -2.57 -3.31
N THR A 355 12.99 -2.77 -4.23
CA THR A 355 13.13 -1.93 -5.42
C THR A 355 12.06 -2.26 -6.46
N GLU A 356 11.75 -1.29 -7.32
CA GLU A 356 10.88 -1.55 -8.49
C GLU A 356 11.41 -2.70 -9.35
N ASP A 357 12.73 -2.83 -9.51
CA ASP A 357 13.33 -3.91 -10.28
C ASP A 357 13.13 -5.29 -9.62
N ALA A 358 13.21 -5.37 -8.28
CA ALA A 358 12.91 -6.61 -7.57
C ALA A 358 11.42 -7.02 -7.77
N ILE A 359 10.51 -6.04 -7.72
CA ILE A 359 9.08 -6.28 -8.00
C ILE A 359 8.87 -6.73 -9.45
N LYS A 360 9.49 -6.06 -10.42
CA LYS A 360 9.42 -6.45 -11.84
C LYS A 360 9.90 -7.88 -12.07
N GLN A 361 11.02 -8.27 -11.45
CA GLN A 361 11.55 -9.64 -11.58
C GLN A 361 10.59 -10.69 -11.02
N ALA A 362 10.06 -10.46 -9.80
CA ALA A 362 9.14 -11.37 -9.15
C ALA A 362 7.84 -11.55 -9.97
N VAL A 363 7.23 -10.43 -10.37
CA VAL A 363 5.97 -10.42 -11.11
C VAL A 363 6.14 -10.91 -12.54
N GLY A 364 7.22 -10.54 -13.21
CA GLY A 364 7.56 -11.05 -14.55
C GLY A 364 7.77 -12.58 -14.55
N GLY A 365 8.41 -13.11 -13.51
CA GLY A 365 8.54 -14.56 -13.29
C GLY A 365 7.17 -15.24 -13.13
N LEU A 366 6.30 -14.64 -12.29
CA LEU A 366 4.94 -15.11 -12.07
C LEU A 366 4.14 -15.19 -13.38
N TYR A 367 4.15 -14.12 -14.19
CA TYR A 367 3.39 -14.12 -15.46
C TYR A 367 3.91 -15.14 -16.47
N ARG A 368 5.23 -15.29 -16.60
CA ARG A 368 5.80 -16.33 -17.48
C ARG A 368 5.41 -17.74 -17.05
N SER A 369 5.40 -18.02 -15.75
CA SER A 369 5.01 -19.33 -15.23
C SER A 369 3.57 -19.70 -15.56
N LEU A 370 2.66 -18.71 -15.67
CA LEU A 370 1.26 -18.92 -16.02
C LEU A 370 1.01 -19.18 -17.50
N LEU A 371 1.92 -18.78 -18.40
CA LEU A 371 1.83 -19.08 -19.82
C LEU A 371 2.42 -20.45 -20.17
N SER A 372 3.31 -20.97 -19.33
CA SER A 372 4.02 -22.23 -19.54
C SER A 372 3.27 -23.44 -18.96
N ALA A 373 2.22 -23.21 -18.21
CA ALA A 373 1.39 -24.20 -17.53
C ALA A 373 0.09 -24.46 -18.31
#